data_0ecf214f0af7eabbd9ed668488182b4b
#
_entry.id   0ecf214f0af7eabbd9ed668488182b4b
#
_cell.length_a   1.000
_cell.length_b   1.000
_cell.length_c   1.000
_cell.angle_alpha   90.00
_cell.angle_beta   90.00
_cell.angle_gamma   90.00
#
_symmetry.space_group_name_H-M   'P 1'
#
loop_
_entity.id
_entity.type
_entity.pdbx_description
1 polymer ?
#
loop_
_entity_poly.entity_id
_entity_poly.type
_entity_poly.pdbx_seq_one_letter_code
_entity_poly.pdbx_strand_id
1 'polypeptide(L)'
;MRIGEVIGTVTLSRVHPSMTGFRWVIAVPFSLAALREGKPDGEDLVVFDSLGAGAGSKIAFSEGGEAAAPFHPERKPVDAYCACLLDQVVVTEQRTTDNGQRTKR
;
A
#
# COMPACT_ATOMS: atom_id res chain seq x y z
N MET A 1 -2.92 3.64 7.16
CA MET A 1 -3.06 2.85 5.92
C MET A 1 -2.95 3.76 4.71
N ARG A 2 -2.29 3.29 3.69
CA ARG A 2 -2.06 4.09 2.48
C ARG A 2 -2.43 3.25 1.27
N ILE A 3 -2.64 3.93 0.15
CA ILE A 3 -2.98 3.27 -1.11
C ILE A 3 -1.76 3.30 -2.01
N GLY A 4 -1.47 2.17 -2.65
CA GLY A 4 -0.37 2.09 -3.58
C GLY A 4 -0.70 1.21 -4.76
N GLU A 5 0.17 1.26 -5.76
CA GLU A 5 0.05 0.39 -6.92
C GLU A 5 1.25 -0.55 -6.95
N VAL A 6 0.99 -1.82 -7.14
CA VAL A 6 2.05 -2.82 -7.22
C VAL A 6 2.69 -2.74 -8.60
N ILE A 7 4.01 -2.58 -8.62
CA ILE A 7 4.74 -2.47 -9.87
C ILE A 7 5.70 -3.63 -10.12
N GLY A 8 5.82 -4.53 -9.15
CA GLY A 8 6.70 -5.69 -9.32
C GLY A 8 6.77 -6.54 -8.09
N THR A 9 7.61 -7.55 -8.15
CA THR A 9 7.80 -8.48 -7.04
C THR A 9 9.28 -8.53 -6.68
N VAL A 10 9.54 -8.99 -5.44
CA VAL A 10 10.90 -9.18 -4.94
C VAL A 10 11.05 -10.65 -4.59
N THR A 11 12.10 -11.26 -5.11
CA THR A 11 12.45 -12.64 -4.77
C THR A 11 13.63 -12.61 -3.83
N LEU A 12 13.49 -13.24 -2.67
CA LEU A 12 14.51 -13.25 -1.64
C LEU A 12 15.34 -14.53 -1.74
N SER A 13 16.65 -14.38 -1.63
CA SER A 13 17.51 -15.58 -1.58
C SER A 13 17.49 -16.20 -0.19
N ARG A 14 17.30 -15.39 0.84
CA ARG A 14 17.17 -15.83 2.22
C ARG A 14 16.18 -14.95 2.94
N VAL A 15 15.47 -15.55 3.87
CA VAL A 15 14.45 -14.82 4.62
C VAL A 15 14.40 -15.39 6.03
N HIS A 16 14.06 -14.55 6.99
CA HIS A 16 13.87 -14.99 8.36
C HIS A 16 12.79 -16.09 8.35
N PRO A 17 12.98 -17.18 9.11
CA PRO A 17 12.03 -18.29 9.06
C PRO A 17 10.57 -17.90 9.30
N SER A 18 10.33 -16.87 10.12
CA SER A 18 8.96 -16.42 10.39
C SER A 18 8.28 -15.83 9.17
N MET A 19 9.04 -15.57 8.10
CA MET A 19 8.52 -14.96 6.88
C MET A 19 8.41 -15.94 5.73
N THR A 20 8.67 -17.20 5.98
CA THR A 20 8.67 -18.21 4.94
C THR A 20 7.26 -18.40 4.36
N GLY A 21 7.19 -18.52 3.04
CA GLY A 21 5.93 -18.79 2.36
C GLY A 21 5.14 -17.60 1.94
N PHE A 22 5.61 -16.40 2.25
CA PHE A 22 4.92 -15.18 1.87
C PHE A 22 5.62 -14.51 0.68
N ARG A 23 4.91 -13.57 0.10
CA ARG A 23 5.38 -12.85 -1.07
C ARG A 23 5.79 -11.45 -0.69
N TRP A 24 6.65 -10.88 -1.52
CA TRP A 24 7.09 -9.49 -1.37
C TRP A 24 6.81 -8.78 -2.67
N VAL A 25 6.16 -7.63 -2.60
CA VAL A 25 5.86 -6.84 -3.78
C VAL A 25 6.44 -5.45 -3.62
N ILE A 26 6.68 -4.80 -4.75
CA ILE A 26 7.11 -3.42 -4.76
C ILE A 26 5.88 -2.58 -5.06
N ALA A 27 5.60 -1.61 -4.21
CA ALA A 27 4.45 -0.74 -4.37
C ALA A 27 4.88 0.71 -4.40
N VAL A 28 4.17 1.51 -5.17
CA VAL A 28 4.38 2.95 -5.24
C VAL A 28 3.12 3.63 -4.69
N PRO A 29 3.25 4.38 -3.60
CA PRO A 29 2.08 5.01 -2.99
C PRO A 29 1.50 6.13 -3.83
N PHE A 30 0.22 6.40 -3.59
CA PHE A 30 -0.50 7.52 -4.19
C PHE A 30 -0.69 8.62 -3.17
N SER A 31 -0.41 9.87 -3.55
CA SER A 31 -0.95 11.02 -2.86
C SER A 31 -2.39 11.21 -3.30
N LEU A 32 -3.12 12.11 -2.67
CA LEU A 32 -4.48 12.41 -3.10
C LEU A 32 -4.51 12.91 -4.54
N ALA A 33 -3.57 13.79 -4.89
CA ALA A 33 -3.48 14.28 -6.26
C ALA A 33 -3.20 13.15 -7.24
N ALA A 34 -2.33 12.22 -6.85
CA ALA A 34 -2.00 11.09 -7.70
C ALA A 34 -3.19 10.17 -7.92
N LEU A 35 -4.04 10.02 -6.90
CA LEU A 35 -5.25 9.22 -7.04
C LEU A 35 -6.20 9.80 -8.08
N ARG A 36 -6.26 11.11 -8.16
CA ARG A 36 -7.09 11.77 -9.17
C ARG A 36 -6.55 11.59 -10.56
N GLU A 37 -5.23 11.51 -10.70
CA GLU A 37 -4.61 11.37 -12.00
C GLU A 37 -4.41 9.91 -12.41
N GLY A 38 -4.51 9.00 -11.45
CA GLY A 38 -4.34 7.59 -11.74
C GLY A 38 -2.90 7.13 -11.84
N LYS A 39 -1.95 7.96 -11.46
CA LYS A 39 -0.52 7.61 -11.49
C LYS A 39 0.09 7.77 -10.12
N PRO A 40 0.68 6.70 -9.57
CA PRO A 40 1.31 6.80 -8.26
C PRO A 40 2.53 7.71 -8.32
N ASP A 41 2.76 8.45 -7.24
CA ASP A 41 3.79 9.46 -7.21
C ASP A 41 4.68 9.41 -5.98
N GLY A 42 4.46 8.45 -5.09
CA GLY A 42 5.24 8.35 -3.89
C GLY A 42 6.52 7.57 -4.08
N GLU A 43 7.28 7.45 -3.01
CA GLU A 43 8.51 6.69 -3.01
C GLU A 43 8.17 5.20 -2.89
N ASP A 44 8.75 4.38 -3.75
CA ASP A 44 8.46 2.95 -3.74
C ASP A 44 8.93 2.29 -2.44
N LEU A 45 8.25 1.21 -2.09
CA LEU A 45 8.62 0.43 -0.91
C LEU A 45 8.27 -1.03 -1.14
N VAL A 46 8.87 -1.89 -0.33
CA VAL A 46 8.63 -3.32 -0.38
C VAL A 46 7.56 -3.65 0.64
N VAL A 47 6.53 -4.37 0.19
CA VAL A 47 5.37 -4.69 1.00
C VAL A 47 5.23 -6.20 1.11
N PHE A 48 4.97 -6.67 2.33
CA PHE A 48 4.72 -8.07 2.60
C PHE A 48 3.29 -8.39 2.18
N ASP A 49 3.13 -9.39 1.31
CA ASP A 49 1.84 -9.68 0.72
C ASP A 49 1.45 -11.14 0.92
N SER A 50 0.26 -11.36 1.47
CA SER A 50 -0.31 -12.68 1.60
C SER A 50 -1.64 -12.81 0.86
N LEU A 51 -2.00 -11.80 0.07
CA LEU A 51 -3.30 -11.77 -0.60
C LEU A 51 -3.22 -12.04 -2.10
N GLY A 52 -2.01 -12.06 -2.64
CA GLY A 52 -1.84 -12.36 -4.05
C GLY A 52 -1.88 -11.15 -4.96
N ALA A 53 -1.39 -10.00 -4.48
CA ALA A 53 -1.34 -8.80 -5.30
C ALA A 53 -0.43 -8.99 -6.49
N GLY A 54 -0.88 -8.63 -7.67
CA GLY A 54 -0.09 -8.69 -8.88
C GLY A 54 0.27 -7.31 -9.38
N ALA A 55 1.17 -7.28 -10.36
CA ALA A 55 1.56 -6.01 -10.99
C ALA A 55 0.33 -5.32 -11.54
N GLY A 56 0.19 -4.04 -11.27
CA GLY A 56 -0.98 -3.27 -11.66
C GLY A 56 -2.08 -3.24 -10.63
N SER A 57 -2.02 -4.10 -9.62
CA SER A 57 -3.03 -4.10 -8.56
C SER A 57 -2.90 -2.85 -7.70
N LYS A 58 -4.04 -2.32 -7.29
CA LYS A 58 -4.06 -1.28 -6.27
C LYS A 58 -4.31 -1.95 -4.93
N ILE A 59 -3.55 -1.54 -3.94
CA ILE A 59 -3.60 -2.15 -2.62
C ILE A 59 -3.70 -1.07 -1.55
N ALA A 60 -4.21 -1.46 -0.39
CA ALA A 60 -4.11 -0.65 0.82
C ALA A 60 -3.14 -1.36 1.73
N PHE A 61 -2.16 -0.65 2.25
CA PHE A 61 -1.12 -1.25 3.07
C PHE A 61 -0.89 -0.45 4.33
N SER A 62 -0.50 -1.16 5.38
CA SER A 62 -0.12 -0.57 6.66
C SER A 62 1.38 -0.50 6.75
N GLU A 63 1.89 0.46 7.52
CA GLU A 63 3.32 0.65 7.70
C GLU A 63 3.66 0.69 9.18
N GLY A 64 4.96 0.52 9.44
CA GLY A 64 5.48 0.62 10.80
C GLY A 64 5.02 -0.53 11.67
N GLY A 65 4.84 -0.26 12.93
CA GLY A 65 4.45 -1.28 13.89
C GLY A 65 3.11 -1.92 13.59
N GLU A 66 2.22 -1.19 12.94
CA GLU A 66 0.90 -1.74 12.60
C GLU A 66 1.00 -2.85 11.56
N ALA A 67 2.05 -2.85 10.75
CA ALA A 67 2.19 -3.85 9.71
C ALA A 67 2.37 -5.24 10.30
N ALA A 68 2.94 -5.34 11.49
CA ALA A 68 3.16 -6.62 12.14
C ALA A 68 1.99 -7.03 13.05
N ALA A 69 1.03 -6.16 13.27
CA ALA A 69 -0.07 -6.42 14.20
C ALA A 69 -0.89 -7.66 13.84
N PRO A 70 -1.19 -7.94 12.55
CA PRO A 70 -1.97 -9.13 12.22
C PRO A 70 -1.33 -10.45 12.63
N PHE A 71 -0.02 -10.44 12.90
CA PHE A 71 0.70 -11.66 13.24
C PHE A 71 0.86 -11.85 14.74
N HIS A 72 0.39 -10.91 15.53
CA HIS A 72 0.50 -10.97 16.97
C HIS A 72 -0.18 -12.25 17.48
N PRO A 73 0.39 -12.98 18.44
CA PRO A 73 1.55 -12.63 19.27
C PRO A 73 2.90 -13.01 18.65
N GLU A 74 2.93 -13.54 17.47
CA GLU A 74 4.20 -13.85 16.81
C GLU A 74 4.90 -12.56 16.41
N ARG A 75 6.21 -12.58 16.49
CA ARG A 75 7.02 -11.44 16.09
C ARG A 75 7.53 -11.66 14.68
N LYS A 76 7.15 -10.78 13.79
CA LYS A 76 7.59 -10.83 12.40
C LYS A 76 8.20 -9.49 12.03
N PRO A 77 9.37 -9.49 11.38
CA PRO A 77 10.04 -8.24 11.00
C PRO A 77 9.41 -7.63 9.75
N VAL A 78 8.17 -7.21 9.88
CA VAL A 78 7.40 -6.64 8.77
C VAL A 78 7.10 -5.19 9.11
N ASP A 79 7.46 -4.27 8.21
CA ASP A 79 7.16 -2.86 8.39
C ASP A 79 6.26 -2.29 7.30
N ALA A 80 5.81 -3.12 6.37
CA ALA A 80 4.79 -2.75 5.40
C ALA A 80 4.03 -4.02 5.03
N TYR A 81 2.72 -4.00 5.18
CA TYR A 81 1.88 -5.17 5.02
C TYR A 81 0.66 -4.85 4.17
N CYS A 82 0.44 -5.66 3.14
CA CYS A 82 -0.72 -5.50 2.26
C CYS A 82 -1.97 -5.98 2.99
N ALA A 83 -2.79 -5.04 3.41
CA ALA A 83 -3.99 -5.33 4.18
C ALA A 83 -5.18 -5.64 3.28
N CYS A 84 -5.25 -5.04 2.09
CA CYS A 84 -6.39 -5.19 1.20
C CYS A 84 -5.95 -5.13 -0.26
N LEU A 85 -6.61 -5.91 -1.08
CA LEU A 85 -6.60 -5.68 -2.52
C LEU A 85 -7.80 -4.80 -2.83
N LEU A 86 -7.59 -3.75 -3.59
CA LEU A 86 -8.65 -2.80 -3.88
C LEU A 86 -9.20 -3.06 -5.28
N ASP A 87 -10.50 -3.08 -5.37
CA ASP A 87 -11.17 -3.25 -6.65
C ASP A 87 -11.32 -1.91 -7.34
N GLN A 88 -11.66 -0.88 -6.57
CA GLN A 88 -11.94 0.42 -7.13
C GLN A 88 -11.62 1.50 -6.12
N VAL A 89 -11.04 2.61 -6.60
CA VAL A 89 -10.81 3.79 -5.79
C VAL A 89 -11.50 4.95 -6.49
N VAL A 90 -12.40 5.60 -5.75
CA VAL A 90 -13.17 6.71 -6.32
C VAL A 90 -12.90 7.95 -5.48
N VAL A 91 -12.46 9.02 -6.13
CA VAL A 91 -12.30 10.33 -5.50
C VAL A 91 -13.44 11.19 -6.01
N THR A 92 -14.43 11.39 -5.15
CA THR A 92 -15.67 12.00 -5.59
C THR A 92 -15.69 13.51 -5.52
N GLU A 93 -14.72 14.09 -4.81
CA GLU A 93 -14.75 15.51 -4.58
C GLU A 93 -13.43 16.13 -4.93
N GLN A 94 -13.50 17.16 -5.74
CA GLN A 94 -12.35 17.94 -6.11
C GLN A 94 -12.27 19.13 -5.19
N ARG A 95 -11.35 19.16 -4.26
CA ARG A 95 -11.20 20.29 -3.39
C ARG A 95 -10.66 21.46 -4.15
N THR A 96 -11.41 22.58 -4.08
CA THR A 96 -10.87 23.81 -4.58
C THR A 96 -10.45 24.59 -3.38
N THR A 97 -9.40 25.16 -3.50
CA THR A 97 -9.00 25.92 -2.38
C THR A 97 -9.45 27.33 -2.55
N ASP A 98 -9.61 27.49 -2.66
CA ASP A 98 -9.90 28.41 -2.69
C ASP A 98 -10.22 29.12 -2.05
N ASN A 99 -9.85 29.23 -2.12
CA ASN A 99 -10.09 29.69 -1.52
C ASN A 99 -10.73 29.68 -0.89
N GLY A 100 -10.37 29.53 -0.76
CA GLY A 100 -10.93 29.14 0.01
C GLY A 100 -12.15 28.70 -0.13
N GLN A 101 -12.53 28.52 -0.48
CA GLN A 101 -13.57 28.01 -0.52
C GLN A 101 -13.77 26.85 -0.59
N ARG A 102 -13.55 26.40 -0.11
CA ARG A 102 -13.74 25.33 -0.12
C ARG A 102 -14.83 24.76 0.13
N THR A 103 -15.23 24.37 -0.25
CA THR A 103 -16.15 23.94 -0.14
C THR A 103 -16.77 23.12 0.45
N LYS A 104 -17.22 23.00 0.71
CA LYS A 104 -17.84 22.47 1.27
C LYS A 104 -18.15 21.42 1.28
N ARG A 105 -18.20 20.99 1.70
CA ARG A 105 -18.54 19.95 1.78
C ARG A 105 -18.96 19.39 2.64
#